data_f371d095b8ea65e461a97bb39cb63641
#
_entry.id   f371d095b8ea65e461a97bb39cb63641
#
_cell.length_a   1.000
_cell.length_b   1.000
_cell.length_c   1.000
_cell.angle_alpha   90.00
_cell.angle_beta   90.00
_cell.angle_gamma   90.00
#
_symmetry.space_group_name_H-M   'P 1'
#
loop_
_entity.id
_entity.type
_entity.pdbx_description
1 polymer ?
#
loop_
_entity_poly.entity_id
_entity_poly.type
_entity_poly.pdbx_seq_one_letter_code
_entity_poly.pdbx_strand_id
1 'polypeptide(L)'
;MPSPRVVTPAAVAAVIVLFAGLLYSFGYREQYYALAKAWGALPFRTPFLDMHGVTSAVECHRLGYDVYVQNPCDVLHRVHSYSPLWLWLSVLPITTAWDNALGLGLVVLFLVALTFLPPGRTGG
;
A
#
# COMPACT_ATOMS: atom_id res chain seq x y z
N MET A 1 3.21 22.00 -35.69
CA MET A 1 3.05 20.60 -35.27
C MET A 1 2.81 20.61 -33.75
N PRO A 2 1.75 19.99 -33.29
CA PRO A 2 1.58 19.89 -31.83
C PRO A 2 2.73 19.06 -31.27
N SER A 3 3.41 19.58 -30.25
CA SER A 3 4.45 18.83 -29.53
C SER A 3 3.85 17.52 -28.97
N PRO A 4 4.56 16.40 -29.06
CA PRO A 4 4.07 15.18 -28.43
C PRO A 4 3.84 15.44 -26.95
N ARG A 5 2.62 15.20 -26.48
CA ARG A 5 2.28 15.34 -25.05
C ARG A 5 3.08 14.27 -24.32
N VAL A 6 4.10 14.67 -23.59
CA VAL A 6 4.88 13.76 -22.76
C VAL A 6 4.00 13.38 -21.56
N VAL A 7 3.42 12.20 -21.63
CA VAL A 7 2.71 11.64 -20.47
C VAL A 7 3.75 11.14 -19.50
N THR A 8 3.86 11.80 -18.35
CA THR A 8 4.81 11.40 -17.32
C THR A 8 4.34 10.12 -16.61
N PRO A 9 5.26 9.22 -16.22
CA PRO A 9 4.90 8.03 -15.43
C PRO A 9 4.10 8.36 -14.16
N ALA A 10 4.42 9.49 -13.52
CA ALA A 10 3.69 9.98 -12.36
C ALA A 10 2.21 10.29 -12.67
N ALA A 11 1.92 10.91 -13.82
CA ALA A 11 0.54 11.21 -14.21
C ALA A 11 -0.26 9.92 -14.46
N VAL A 12 0.32 8.93 -15.12
CA VAL A 12 -0.33 7.62 -15.35
C VAL A 12 -0.61 6.93 -14.01
N ALA A 13 0.39 6.84 -13.14
CA ALA A 13 0.23 6.22 -11.83
C ALA A 13 -0.83 6.96 -10.98
N ALA A 14 -0.83 8.29 -10.99
CA ALA A 14 -1.83 9.09 -10.27
C ALA A 14 -3.26 8.82 -10.78
N VAL A 15 -3.45 8.72 -12.08
CA VAL A 15 -4.77 8.39 -12.66
C VAL A 15 -5.23 7.01 -12.23
N ILE A 16 -4.35 6.00 -12.25
CA ILE A 16 -4.69 4.64 -11.83
C ILE A 16 -5.07 4.62 -10.34
N VAL A 17 -4.27 5.25 -9.48
CA VAL A 17 -4.53 5.31 -8.03
C VAL A 17 -5.83 6.05 -7.73
N LEU A 18 -6.08 7.20 -8.37
CA LEU A 18 -7.32 7.96 -8.22
C LEU A 18 -8.53 7.14 -8.67
N PHE A 19 -8.45 6.48 -9.81
CA PHE A 19 -9.53 5.65 -10.33
C PHE A 19 -9.85 4.49 -9.38
N ALA A 20 -8.83 3.75 -8.94
CA ALA A 20 -8.98 2.66 -7.98
C ALA A 20 -9.53 3.16 -6.63
N GLY A 21 -9.03 4.29 -6.13
CA GLY A 21 -9.50 4.91 -4.89
C GLY A 21 -10.95 5.38 -4.97
N LEU A 22 -11.37 5.95 -6.10
CA LEU A 22 -12.75 6.36 -6.35
C LEU A 22 -13.68 5.16 -6.40
N LEU A 23 -13.33 4.10 -7.13
CA LEU A 23 -14.11 2.87 -7.16
C LEU A 23 -14.31 2.29 -5.75
N TYR A 24 -13.24 2.23 -4.98
CA TYR A 24 -13.29 1.70 -3.62
C TYR A 24 -14.14 2.55 -2.67
N SER A 25 -14.03 3.88 -2.76
CA SER A 25 -14.65 4.81 -1.82
C SER A 25 -16.14 5.07 -2.07
N PHE A 26 -16.59 5.03 -3.34
CA PHE A 26 -17.94 5.37 -3.73
C PHE A 26 -18.89 4.16 -3.87
N GLY A 27 -18.64 3.08 -3.16
CA GLY A 27 -19.53 1.91 -3.12
C GLY A 27 -19.36 0.93 -4.26
N TYR A 28 -18.39 1.14 -5.14
CA TYR A 28 -18.06 0.23 -6.25
C TYR A 28 -17.00 -0.81 -5.88
N ARG A 29 -17.03 -1.30 -4.65
CA ARG A 29 -16.02 -2.25 -4.13
C ARG A 29 -16.00 -3.57 -4.89
N GLU A 30 -17.16 -4.06 -5.29
CA GLU A 30 -17.24 -5.30 -6.07
C GLU A 30 -16.59 -5.15 -7.44
N GLN A 31 -16.78 -3.98 -8.10
CA GLN A 31 -16.12 -3.65 -9.36
C GLN A 31 -14.61 -3.50 -9.17
N TYR A 32 -14.18 -2.88 -8.08
CA TYR A 32 -12.77 -2.80 -7.71
C TYR A 32 -12.15 -4.19 -7.56
N TYR A 33 -12.81 -5.09 -6.83
CA TYR A 33 -12.33 -6.47 -6.65
C TYR A 33 -12.33 -7.26 -7.94
N ALA A 34 -13.35 -7.11 -8.78
CA ALA A 34 -13.42 -7.76 -10.07
C ALA A 34 -12.28 -7.30 -11.01
N LEU A 35 -11.98 -6.00 -11.03
CA LEU A 35 -10.89 -5.44 -11.81
C LEU A 35 -9.52 -5.93 -11.32
N ALA A 36 -9.30 -5.92 -10.01
CA ALA A 36 -8.07 -6.42 -9.40
C ALA A 36 -7.85 -7.90 -9.73
N LYS A 37 -8.90 -8.71 -9.64
CA LYS A 37 -8.85 -10.13 -9.98
C LYS A 37 -8.58 -10.36 -11.47
N ALA A 38 -9.16 -9.56 -12.35
CA ALA A 38 -8.92 -9.64 -13.80
C ALA A 38 -7.44 -9.32 -14.13
N TRP A 39 -6.77 -8.51 -13.34
CA TRP A 39 -5.33 -8.21 -13.47
C TRP A 39 -4.43 -9.23 -12.77
N GLY A 40 -5.00 -10.31 -12.23
CA GLY A 40 -4.25 -11.37 -11.54
C GLY A 40 -3.89 -11.05 -10.09
N ALA A 41 -4.41 -9.95 -9.53
CA ALA A 41 -4.26 -9.66 -8.11
C ALA A 41 -5.31 -10.44 -7.29
N LEU A 42 -4.92 -10.91 -6.12
CA LEU A 42 -5.86 -11.47 -5.14
C LEU A 42 -6.35 -10.32 -4.24
N PRO A 43 -7.57 -9.82 -4.44
CA PRO A 43 -8.08 -8.73 -3.63
C PRO A 43 -8.48 -9.25 -2.25
N PHE A 44 -7.79 -8.80 -1.23
CA PHE A 44 -8.22 -8.97 0.15
C PHE A 44 -9.14 -7.81 0.54
N ARG A 45 -10.05 -8.06 1.47
CA ARG A 45 -10.99 -7.04 1.95
C ARG A 45 -10.33 -5.97 2.82
N THR A 46 -9.12 -6.22 3.27
CA THR A 46 -8.31 -5.27 4.04
C THR A 46 -7.39 -4.50 3.09
N PRO A 47 -7.60 -3.19 2.92
CA PRO A 47 -6.67 -2.36 2.16
C PRO A 47 -5.28 -2.38 2.81
N PHE A 48 -4.23 -2.26 1.97
CA PHE A 48 -2.84 -2.23 2.44
C PHE A 48 -2.47 -3.40 3.36
N LEU A 49 -2.83 -4.62 2.96
CA LEU A 49 -2.65 -5.83 3.75
C LEU A 49 -1.18 -6.07 4.16
N ASP A 50 -0.22 -5.67 3.33
CA ASP A 50 1.21 -5.79 3.67
C ASP A 50 1.59 -4.78 4.76
N MET A 51 1.07 -3.56 4.70
CA MET A 51 1.24 -2.58 5.78
C MET A 51 0.60 -3.09 7.07
N HIS A 52 -0.59 -3.69 6.97
CA HIS A 52 -1.26 -4.31 8.11
C HIS A 52 -0.40 -5.41 8.76
N GLY A 53 0.33 -6.19 7.96
CA GLY A 53 1.28 -7.18 8.48
C GLY A 53 2.40 -6.56 9.33
N VAL A 54 2.84 -5.35 9.01
CA VAL A 54 3.84 -4.62 9.79
C VAL A 54 3.21 -4.00 11.03
N THR A 55 2.13 -3.23 10.88
CA THR A 55 1.49 -2.50 12.00
C THR A 55 0.93 -3.44 13.06
N SER A 56 0.33 -4.56 12.64
CA SER A 56 -0.17 -5.59 13.55
C SER A 56 0.96 -6.23 14.37
N ALA A 57 2.10 -6.50 13.74
CA ALA A 57 3.27 -7.04 14.44
C ALA A 57 3.84 -6.02 15.43
N VAL A 58 3.93 -4.74 15.05
CA VAL A 58 4.37 -3.66 15.94
C VAL A 58 3.44 -3.52 17.14
N GLU A 59 2.13 -3.56 16.92
CA GLU A 59 1.12 -3.48 17.97
C GLU A 59 1.22 -4.68 18.93
N CYS A 60 1.23 -5.90 18.40
CA CYS A 60 1.33 -7.11 19.22
C CYS A 60 2.67 -7.23 19.92
N HIS A 61 3.77 -6.81 19.31
CA HIS A 61 5.08 -6.76 19.98
C HIS A 61 5.06 -5.83 21.19
N ARG A 62 4.42 -4.67 21.07
CA ARG A 62 4.22 -3.74 22.20
C ARG A 62 3.38 -4.34 23.31
N LEU A 63 2.41 -5.21 22.96
CA LEU A 63 1.57 -5.94 23.92
C LEU A 63 2.30 -7.15 24.56
N GLY A 64 3.54 -7.43 24.17
CA GLY A 64 4.36 -8.49 24.76
C GLY A 64 4.29 -9.84 24.05
N TYR A 65 3.67 -9.90 22.86
CA TYR A 65 3.65 -11.14 22.06
C TYR A 65 4.98 -11.36 21.34
N ASP A 66 5.39 -12.61 21.25
CA ASP A 66 6.42 -13.03 20.30
C ASP A 66 5.79 -13.16 18.91
N VAL A 67 5.89 -12.08 18.12
CA VAL A 67 5.22 -11.97 16.82
C VAL A 67 5.78 -12.88 15.75
N TYR A 68 6.92 -13.53 16.01
CA TYR A 68 7.46 -14.57 15.13
C TYR A 68 6.81 -15.94 15.38
N VAL A 69 6.14 -16.11 16.51
CA VAL A 69 5.43 -17.32 16.88
C VAL A 69 3.93 -17.15 16.70
N GLN A 70 3.39 -16.00 17.13
CA GLN A 70 1.97 -15.70 17.05
C GLN A 70 1.74 -14.21 16.92
N ASN A 71 0.81 -13.81 16.06
CA ASN A 71 0.41 -12.42 15.86
C ASN A 71 -1.12 -12.29 15.82
N PRO A 72 -1.79 -12.28 17.00
CA PRO A 72 -3.24 -12.17 17.05
C PRO A 72 -3.78 -10.80 16.60
N CYS A 73 -2.92 -9.79 16.45
CA CYS A 73 -3.29 -8.47 15.94
C CYS A 73 -3.46 -8.47 14.41
N ASP A 74 -2.94 -9.46 13.70
CA ASP A 74 -3.13 -9.56 12.26
C ASP A 74 -4.46 -10.26 11.95
N VAL A 75 -5.26 -9.67 11.06
CA VAL A 75 -6.59 -10.20 10.65
C VAL A 75 -6.52 -11.60 10.05
N LEU A 76 -5.37 -11.99 9.51
CA LEU A 76 -5.10 -13.32 8.97
C LEU A 76 -4.25 -14.18 9.92
N HIS A 77 -3.95 -13.69 11.13
CA HIS A 77 -3.07 -14.36 12.10
C HIS A 77 -1.70 -14.76 11.55
N ARG A 78 -1.17 -13.98 10.60
CA ARG A 78 0.14 -14.22 10.01
C ARG A 78 1.23 -13.84 11.00
N VAL A 79 2.21 -14.71 11.18
CA VAL A 79 3.41 -14.37 11.94
C VAL A 79 4.23 -13.30 11.22
N HIS A 80 5.01 -12.53 11.98
CA HIS A 80 5.89 -11.52 11.41
C HIS A 80 7.02 -12.18 10.61
N SER A 81 7.12 -11.84 9.33
CA SER A 81 8.11 -12.38 8.40
C SER A 81 9.09 -11.35 7.87
N TYR A 82 8.95 -10.11 8.32
CA TYR A 82 9.81 -8.99 7.92
C TYR A 82 10.99 -8.79 8.88
N SER A 83 11.85 -7.82 8.55
CA SER A 83 13.00 -7.47 9.36
C SER A 83 12.61 -7.09 10.80
N PRO A 84 13.41 -7.51 11.82
CA PRO A 84 13.22 -7.07 13.20
C PRO A 84 13.27 -5.55 13.40
N LEU A 85 13.89 -4.82 12.45
CA LEU A 85 13.96 -3.35 12.50
C LEU A 85 12.57 -2.70 12.54
N TRP A 86 11.57 -3.32 11.92
CA TRP A 86 10.19 -2.82 11.97
C TRP A 86 9.62 -2.81 13.39
N LEU A 87 10.05 -3.76 14.24
CA LEU A 87 9.57 -3.85 15.62
C LEU A 87 10.08 -2.71 16.51
N TRP A 88 11.13 -1.98 16.09
CA TRP A 88 11.55 -0.77 16.79
C TRP A 88 10.50 0.34 16.76
N LEU A 89 9.59 0.30 15.78
CA LEU A 89 8.46 1.21 15.73
C LEU A 89 7.47 1.01 16.90
N SER A 90 7.63 -0.06 17.69
CA SER A 90 6.80 -0.29 18.88
C SER A 90 6.97 0.75 19.98
N VAL A 91 8.05 1.57 19.92
CA VAL A 91 8.21 2.76 20.79
C VAL A 91 7.23 3.87 20.46
N LEU A 92 6.65 3.84 19.25
CA LEU A 92 5.63 4.77 18.78
C LEU A 92 4.23 4.15 19.01
N PRO A 93 3.19 4.97 19.20
CA PRO A 93 1.83 4.48 19.40
C PRO A 93 1.16 4.01 18.10
N ILE A 94 1.91 3.34 17.23
CA ILE A 94 1.42 2.80 15.97
C ILE A 94 0.57 1.57 16.26
N THR A 95 -0.62 1.54 15.66
CA THR A 95 -1.56 0.43 15.71
C THR A 95 -2.04 0.09 14.31
N THR A 96 -2.83 -0.96 14.17
CA THR A 96 -3.48 -1.33 12.89
C THR A 96 -4.42 -0.24 12.36
N ALA A 97 -4.88 0.69 13.20
CA ALA A 97 -5.66 1.86 12.75
C ALA A 97 -4.86 2.80 11.83
N TRP A 98 -3.53 2.69 11.79
CA TRP A 98 -2.65 3.50 10.95
C TRP A 98 -2.44 2.92 9.55
N ASP A 99 -2.95 1.73 9.26
CA ASP A 99 -2.71 1.01 8.00
C ASP A 99 -2.99 1.86 6.76
N ASN A 100 -4.18 2.47 6.72
CA ASN A 100 -4.60 3.28 5.57
C ASN A 100 -3.77 4.56 5.44
N ALA A 101 -3.47 5.23 6.56
CA ALA A 101 -2.68 6.46 6.54
C ALA A 101 -1.23 6.20 6.10
N LEU A 102 -0.61 5.15 6.63
CA LEU A 102 0.75 4.77 6.26
C LEU A 102 0.81 4.23 4.83
N GLY A 103 -0.15 3.39 4.44
CA GLY A 103 -0.23 2.86 3.08
C GLY A 103 -0.41 3.96 2.05
N LEU A 104 -1.34 4.89 2.27
CA LEU A 104 -1.54 6.07 1.41
C LEU A 104 -0.30 6.97 1.40
N GLY A 105 0.33 7.18 2.55
CA GLY A 105 1.56 7.95 2.65
C GLY A 105 2.68 7.38 1.76
N LEU A 106 2.86 6.06 1.76
CA LEU A 106 3.83 5.39 0.88
C LEU A 106 3.46 5.52 -0.59
N VAL A 107 2.17 5.42 -0.95
CA VAL A 107 1.71 5.65 -2.32
C VAL A 107 2.03 7.07 -2.77
N VAL A 108 1.77 8.08 -1.93
CA VAL A 108 2.09 9.49 -2.22
C VAL A 108 3.59 9.68 -2.38
N LEU A 109 4.40 9.11 -1.49
CA LEU A 109 5.87 9.17 -1.60
C LEU A 109 6.36 8.53 -2.90
N PHE A 110 5.78 7.40 -3.30
CA PHE A 110 6.11 6.75 -4.57
C PHE A 110 5.76 7.65 -5.76
N LEU A 111 4.57 8.26 -5.77
CA LEU A 111 4.16 9.18 -6.82
C LEU A 111 5.08 10.40 -6.91
N VAL A 112 5.47 10.97 -5.76
CA VAL A 112 6.45 12.07 -5.71
C VAL A 112 7.79 11.61 -6.25
N ALA A 113 8.28 10.43 -5.87
CA ALA A 113 9.54 9.89 -6.38
C ALA A 113 9.54 9.72 -7.91
N LEU A 114 8.40 9.34 -8.49
CA LEU A 114 8.27 9.23 -9.95
C LEU A 114 8.47 10.56 -10.67
N THR A 115 8.20 11.69 -10.02
CA THR A 115 8.42 13.02 -10.63
C THR A 115 9.90 13.34 -10.86
N PHE A 116 10.80 12.67 -10.14
CA PHE A 116 12.25 12.82 -10.30
C PHE A 116 12.84 11.92 -11.39
N LEU A 117 12.04 11.02 -11.97
CA LEU A 117 12.50 10.23 -13.10
C LEU A 117 12.63 11.09 -14.34
N PRO A 118 13.74 10.96 -15.09
CA PRO A 118 13.88 11.67 -16.36
C PRO A 118 12.77 11.24 -17.31
N PRO A 119 12.24 12.18 -18.14
CA PRO A 119 11.27 11.84 -19.16
C PRO A 119 11.87 10.78 -20.08
N GLY A 120 11.12 9.68 -20.30
CA GLY A 120 11.56 8.63 -21.20
C GLY A 120 11.85 9.24 -22.59
N ARG A 121 13.09 9.10 -23.07
CA ARG A 121 13.38 9.34 -24.47
C ARG A 121 12.65 8.27 -25.26
N THR A 122 11.54 8.63 -25.88
CA THR A 122 11.02 7.84 -26.99
C THR A 122 12.07 7.90 -28.08
N GLY A 123 12.90 6.85 -28.15
CA GLY A 123 13.86 6.71 -29.23
C GLY A 123 13.11 6.77 -30.55
N GLY A 124 13.44 7.74 -31.34
CA GLY A 124 13.06 7.77 -32.73
C GLY A 124 13.84 6.69 -33.50
#